data_c8cd55e54320e6d68716c3be4c3a1227
#
_entry.id   c8cd55e54320e6d68716c3be4c3a1227
#
_cell.length_a   1.000
_cell.length_b   1.000
_cell.length_c   1.000
_cell.angle_alpha   90.00
_cell.angle_beta   90.00
_cell.angle_gamma   90.00
#
_symmetry.space_group_name_H-M   'P 1'
#
loop_
_entity.id
_entity.type
_entity.pdbx_description
1 polymer ?
#
loop_
_entity_poly.entity_id
_entity_poly.type
_entity_poly.pdbx_seq_one_letter_code
_entity_poly.pdbx_strand_id
1 'polypeptide(L)'
;MKKIVALLLAACLTLGCASALAAGKLTVNQETYTAVAGYSFVGYVFAEVENTGDKNIEFGNGLLEILTADGDPMDSTDIYNMYPSILAPGEKGYVYTYQYADAAESIEDISDYTLTVSGKATQEEAPARLDSTAAYGVGVNSWGDEEQMVVVTITNNTQETVYDCQVAFALYDAEGKLLLVDADNTYNVGIPAGQSVEVQFTVDEDLAAVWAEQGVTPATAESVAYQD
;
A
#
# COMPACT_ATOMS: atom_id res chain seq x y z
N MET A 1 17.10 -29.34 -0.22
CA MET A 1 15.70 -28.97 -0.07
C MET A 1 15.59 -28.30 1.30
N LYS A 2 15.76 -26.99 1.33
CA LYS A 2 15.58 -26.18 2.56
C LYS A 2 14.07 -25.94 2.69
N LYS A 3 13.52 -26.33 3.82
CA LYS A 3 12.11 -26.07 4.16
C LYS A 3 12.02 -24.61 4.58
N ILE A 4 11.41 -23.80 3.77
CA ILE A 4 10.98 -22.43 4.14
C ILE A 4 9.79 -22.62 5.07
N VAL A 5 9.92 -22.21 6.30
CA VAL A 5 8.81 -22.19 7.26
C VAL A 5 8.30 -20.75 7.28
N ALA A 6 7.23 -20.50 6.55
CA ALA A 6 6.52 -19.24 6.67
C ALA A 6 5.70 -19.26 7.97
N LEU A 7 6.06 -18.41 8.91
CA LEU A 7 5.30 -18.24 10.15
C LEU A 7 4.34 -17.05 9.97
N LEU A 8 3.04 -17.35 9.87
CA LEU A 8 1.98 -16.37 9.90
C LEU A 8 1.72 -15.96 11.35
N LEU A 9 2.04 -14.73 11.71
CA LEU A 9 1.39 -14.06 12.83
C LEU A 9 0.45 -12.98 12.28
N ALA A 10 -0.78 -13.36 11.99
CA ALA A 10 -1.85 -12.40 11.79
C ALA A 10 -2.29 -11.92 13.16
N ALA A 11 -1.63 -10.92 13.69
CA ALA A 11 -2.09 -10.20 14.87
C ALA A 11 -3.03 -9.07 14.42
N CYS A 12 -4.34 -9.36 14.33
CA CYS A 12 -5.35 -8.31 14.37
C CYS A 12 -5.36 -7.72 15.78
N LEU A 13 -4.44 -6.84 16.08
CA LEU A 13 -4.47 -6.00 17.27
C LEU A 13 -5.08 -4.66 16.90
N THR A 14 -6.40 -4.56 17.02
CA THR A 14 -7.08 -3.27 17.14
C THR A 14 -6.72 -2.66 18.49
N LEU A 15 -5.49 -2.22 18.65
CA LEU A 15 -5.09 -1.36 19.74
C LEU A 15 -5.39 0.06 19.32
N GLY A 16 -6.58 0.53 19.73
CA GLY A 16 -6.92 1.93 19.68
C GLY A 16 -5.92 2.74 20.49
N CYS A 17 -4.87 3.24 19.87
CA CYS A 17 -4.05 4.30 20.46
C CYS A 17 -4.89 5.56 20.52
N ALA A 18 -5.44 5.84 21.71
CA ALA A 18 -6.01 7.13 22.01
C ALA A 18 -4.89 8.17 22.08
N SER A 19 -4.50 8.71 20.93
CA SER A 19 -3.69 9.92 20.89
C SER A 19 -4.58 11.14 20.97
N ALA A 20 -4.38 11.90 22.04
CA ALA A 20 -5.09 13.12 22.34
C ALA A 20 -4.76 14.23 21.32
N LEU A 21 -5.83 14.89 20.83
CA LEU A 21 -5.86 16.29 20.41
C LEU A 21 -5.05 16.67 19.14
N ALA A 22 -5.55 16.33 17.96
CA ALA A 22 -5.36 17.16 16.80
C ALA A 22 -6.58 17.07 15.88
N ALA A 23 -6.96 18.17 15.25
CA ALA A 23 -8.17 18.36 14.44
C ALA A 23 -8.13 17.66 13.07
N GLY A 24 -7.44 16.55 12.94
CA GLY A 24 -7.47 15.62 11.83
C GLY A 24 -7.30 14.23 12.41
N LYS A 25 -8.07 13.26 11.97
CA LYS A 25 -8.01 11.90 12.51
C LYS A 25 -7.76 10.91 11.39
N LEU A 26 -6.49 10.68 11.11
CA LEU A 26 -6.07 9.58 10.27
C LEU A 26 -6.15 8.28 11.09
N THR A 27 -6.84 7.29 10.57
CA THR A 27 -7.03 5.99 11.23
C THR A 27 -6.54 4.91 10.28
N VAL A 28 -5.75 3.97 10.77
CA VAL A 28 -5.40 2.74 10.03
C VAL A 28 -6.60 1.79 10.16
N ASN A 29 -7.24 1.47 9.05
CA ASN A 29 -8.37 0.56 8.98
C ASN A 29 -7.91 -0.88 8.87
N GLN A 30 -6.90 -1.09 8.02
CA GLN A 30 -6.27 -2.39 7.83
C GLN A 30 -4.76 -2.19 7.63
N GLU A 31 -3.98 -3.12 8.13
CA GLU A 31 -2.57 -3.22 7.85
C GLU A 31 -2.15 -4.67 7.65
N THR A 32 -1.15 -4.88 6.84
CA THR A 32 -0.54 -6.20 6.60
C THR A 32 0.96 -6.02 6.57
N TYR A 33 1.64 -6.86 7.32
CA TYR A 33 3.07 -7.02 7.26
C TYR A 33 3.40 -8.37 6.65
N THR A 34 4.36 -8.38 5.73
CA THR A 34 4.85 -9.61 5.08
C THR A 34 6.37 -9.61 5.11
N ALA A 35 6.93 -10.57 5.82
CA ALA A 35 8.36 -10.83 5.81
C ALA A 35 8.70 -11.75 4.64
N VAL A 36 9.74 -11.40 3.91
CA VAL A 36 10.22 -12.12 2.73
C VAL A 36 11.70 -12.45 2.90
N ALA A 37 12.06 -13.69 2.58
CA ALA A 37 13.44 -14.16 2.54
C ALA A 37 13.84 -14.47 1.09
N GLY A 38 14.36 -13.47 0.40
CA GLY A 38 14.92 -13.60 -0.94
C GLY A 38 16.44 -13.53 -0.91
N TYR A 39 17.02 -12.62 -1.68
CA TYR A 39 18.45 -12.29 -1.62
C TYR A 39 18.82 -11.60 -0.30
N SER A 40 17.91 -10.87 0.29
CA SER A 40 17.97 -10.24 1.61
C SER A 40 16.68 -10.55 2.37
N PHE A 41 16.69 -10.32 3.69
CA PHE A 41 15.46 -10.30 4.48
C PHE A 41 14.80 -8.93 4.34
N VAL A 42 13.51 -8.92 4.01
CA VAL A 42 12.75 -7.69 3.79
C VAL A 42 11.42 -7.77 4.49
N GLY A 43 11.07 -6.74 5.25
CA GLY A 43 9.74 -6.55 5.79
C GLY A 43 8.96 -5.55 4.94
N TYR A 44 7.86 -5.97 4.36
CA TYR A 44 6.90 -5.11 3.65
C TYR A 44 5.74 -4.76 4.57
N VAL A 45 5.30 -3.52 4.58
CA VAL A 45 4.06 -3.10 5.23
C VAL A 45 3.16 -2.40 4.23
N PHE A 46 1.89 -2.76 4.28
CA PHE A 46 0.81 -2.18 3.49
C PHE A 46 -0.31 -1.75 4.43
N ALA A 47 -0.86 -0.57 4.24
CA ALA A 47 -1.95 -0.08 5.07
C ALA A 47 -3.00 0.68 4.27
N GLU A 48 -4.26 0.43 4.62
CA GLU A 48 -5.40 1.26 4.27
C GLU A 48 -5.65 2.22 5.42
N VAL A 49 -5.71 3.50 5.11
CA VAL A 49 -5.96 4.57 6.08
C VAL A 49 -7.21 5.34 5.70
N GLU A 50 -7.86 5.93 6.68
CA GLU A 50 -9.08 6.72 6.49
C GLU A 50 -9.02 8.02 7.28
N ASN A 51 -9.49 9.09 6.67
CA ASN A 51 -9.75 10.32 7.38
C ASN A 51 -11.10 10.23 8.11
N THR A 52 -11.09 9.86 9.36
CA THR A 52 -12.30 9.78 10.21
C THR A 52 -12.62 11.11 10.92
N GLY A 53 -11.91 12.19 10.58
CA GLY A 53 -12.16 13.55 11.05
C GLY A 53 -13.23 14.28 10.24
N ASP A 54 -13.39 15.57 10.53
CA ASP A 54 -14.36 16.46 9.89
C ASP A 54 -13.69 17.54 9.01
N LYS A 55 -12.39 17.45 8.80
CA LYS A 55 -11.58 18.35 7.97
C LYS A 55 -10.66 17.54 7.08
N ASN A 56 -10.19 18.17 6.01
CA ASN A 56 -9.13 17.57 5.20
C ASN A 56 -7.89 17.32 6.08
N ILE A 57 -7.27 16.17 5.86
CA ILE A 57 -6.06 15.77 6.55
C ILE A 57 -4.94 15.57 5.54
N GLU A 58 -3.84 16.24 5.75
CA GLU A 58 -2.60 16.06 5.01
C GLU A 58 -1.73 15.05 5.74
N PHE A 59 -1.16 14.11 5.01
CA PHE A 59 -0.21 13.15 5.56
C PHE A 59 1.02 13.87 6.09
N GLY A 60 1.43 13.53 7.29
CA GLY A 60 2.60 14.12 7.93
C GLY A 60 3.83 13.26 7.68
N ASN A 61 3.84 12.11 8.26
CA ASN A 61 4.85 11.07 8.12
C ASN A 61 4.34 9.76 8.72
N GLY A 62 5.05 8.68 8.43
CA GLY A 62 4.92 7.41 9.13
C GLY A 62 6.29 6.84 9.47
N LEU A 63 6.29 5.76 10.22
CA LEU A 63 7.46 4.99 10.60
C LEU A 63 7.10 3.51 10.60
N LEU A 64 7.90 2.71 9.91
CA LEU A 64 7.95 1.26 10.06
C LEU A 64 9.17 0.91 10.91
N GLU A 65 8.97 0.14 11.97
CA GLU A 65 10.05 -0.47 12.74
C GLU A 65 9.88 -2.00 12.65
N ILE A 66 10.94 -2.68 12.25
CA ILE A 66 11.02 -4.15 12.35
C ILE A 66 11.55 -4.49 13.73
N LEU A 67 10.89 -5.41 14.40
CA LEU A 67 11.21 -5.78 15.77
C LEU A 67 11.87 -7.17 15.83
N THR A 68 12.79 -7.32 16.76
CA THR A 68 13.31 -8.65 17.15
C THR A 68 12.24 -9.44 17.87
N ALA A 69 12.48 -10.74 18.07
CA ALA A 69 11.59 -11.60 18.86
C ALA A 69 11.42 -11.14 20.32
N ASP A 70 12.33 -10.34 20.86
CA ASP A 70 12.25 -9.74 22.19
C ASP A 70 11.50 -8.39 22.19
N GLY A 71 11.08 -7.90 21.01
CA GLY A 71 10.34 -6.65 20.82
C GLY A 71 11.23 -5.41 20.76
N ASP A 72 12.53 -5.56 20.66
CA ASP A 72 13.46 -4.43 20.48
C ASP A 72 13.52 -4.04 19.00
N PRO A 73 13.57 -2.74 18.66
CA PRO A 73 13.76 -2.31 17.27
C PRO A 73 15.06 -2.86 16.68
N MET A 74 14.95 -3.57 15.54
CA MET A 74 16.09 -4.08 14.78
C MET A 74 16.47 -3.09 13.69
N ASP A 75 15.48 -2.63 12.93
CA ASP A 75 15.67 -1.71 11.81
C ASP A 75 14.43 -0.83 11.64
N SER A 76 14.55 0.29 10.93
CA SER A 76 13.42 1.20 10.73
C SER A 76 13.53 2.01 9.44
N THR A 77 12.38 2.42 8.90
CA THR A 77 12.30 3.33 7.77
C THR A 77 11.17 4.34 7.94
N ASP A 78 11.45 5.59 7.57
CA ASP A 78 10.43 6.63 7.50
C ASP A 78 9.51 6.42 6.29
N ILE A 79 8.24 6.75 6.45
CA ILE A 79 7.24 6.74 5.39
C ILE A 79 6.88 8.19 5.07
N TYR A 80 7.14 8.58 3.83
CA TYR A 80 6.95 9.97 3.38
C TYR A 80 5.70 10.16 2.52
N ASN A 81 5.11 9.07 2.03
CA ASN A 81 4.01 9.13 1.07
C ASN A 81 2.76 8.40 1.56
N MET A 82 1.62 9.01 1.31
CA MET A 82 0.28 8.43 1.33
C MET A 82 -0.39 8.75 0.01
N TYR A 83 -1.19 7.85 -0.50
CA TYR A 83 -1.85 7.96 -1.81
C TYR A 83 -3.39 8.00 -1.64
N PRO A 84 -4.00 9.20 -1.80
CA PRO A 84 -3.37 10.51 -2.00
C PRO A 84 -2.84 11.13 -0.69
N SER A 85 -1.99 12.16 -0.84
CA SER A 85 -1.35 12.87 0.28
C SER A 85 -2.32 13.65 1.16
N ILE A 86 -3.49 14.05 0.62
CA ILE A 86 -4.56 14.73 1.33
C ILE A 86 -5.85 13.94 1.16
N LEU A 87 -6.54 13.68 2.28
CA LEU A 87 -7.82 13.01 2.32
C LEU A 87 -8.92 13.96 2.82
N ALA A 88 -10.02 14.04 2.09
CA ALA A 88 -11.25 14.65 2.58
C ALA A 88 -11.90 13.77 3.68
N PRO A 89 -12.82 14.33 4.50
CA PRO A 89 -13.56 13.56 5.50
C PRO A 89 -14.24 12.31 4.92
N GLY A 90 -13.98 11.14 5.50
CA GLY A 90 -14.50 9.84 5.07
C GLY A 90 -13.78 9.22 3.88
N GLU A 91 -12.75 9.87 3.33
CA GLU A 91 -11.96 9.28 2.26
C GLU A 91 -10.90 8.32 2.79
N LYS A 92 -10.63 7.31 1.97
CA LYS A 92 -9.56 6.35 2.15
C LYS A 92 -8.34 6.70 1.31
N GLY A 93 -7.18 6.30 1.82
CA GLY A 93 -5.90 6.36 1.14
C GLY A 93 -5.05 5.15 1.49
N TYR A 94 -3.91 5.07 0.86
CA TYR A 94 -3.02 3.92 0.99
C TYR A 94 -1.62 4.37 1.37
N VAL A 95 -0.99 3.55 2.20
CA VAL A 95 0.41 3.73 2.62
C VAL A 95 1.11 2.40 2.42
N TYR A 96 2.32 2.44 1.89
CA TYR A 96 3.17 1.27 1.84
C TYR A 96 4.64 1.66 1.98
N THR A 97 5.41 0.72 2.49
CA THR A 97 6.87 0.80 2.50
C THR A 97 7.47 -0.58 2.71
N TYR A 98 8.77 -0.66 2.58
CA TYR A 98 9.54 -1.85 2.93
C TYR A 98 10.84 -1.44 3.63
N GLN A 99 11.38 -2.36 4.40
CA GLN A 99 12.67 -2.20 5.07
C GLN A 99 13.49 -3.47 4.93
N TYR A 100 14.73 -3.32 4.51
CA TYR A 100 15.73 -4.39 4.58
C TYR A 100 16.16 -4.57 6.03
N ALA A 101 16.24 -5.83 6.46
CA ALA A 101 16.70 -6.18 7.79
C ALA A 101 18.11 -6.80 7.68
N ASP A 102 19.10 -5.93 7.53
CA ASP A 102 20.49 -6.36 7.27
C ASP A 102 21.11 -7.12 8.43
N ALA A 103 20.61 -6.94 9.65
CA ALA A 103 21.07 -7.64 10.85
C ALA A 103 20.38 -8.98 11.08
N ALA A 104 19.33 -9.33 10.32
CA ALA A 104 18.63 -10.59 10.45
C ALA A 104 19.46 -11.76 9.90
N GLU A 105 19.47 -12.88 10.62
CA GLU A 105 20.11 -14.12 10.19
C GLU A 105 19.08 -15.15 9.67
N SER A 106 17.80 -14.93 10.00
CA SER A 106 16.67 -15.78 9.61
C SER A 106 15.39 -14.98 9.44
N ILE A 107 14.38 -15.58 8.78
CA ILE A 107 13.07 -14.94 8.61
C ILE A 107 12.32 -14.77 9.95
N GLU A 108 12.60 -15.62 10.90
CA GLU A 108 12.00 -15.56 12.24
C GLU A 108 12.46 -14.33 13.02
N ASP A 109 13.64 -13.79 12.69
CA ASP A 109 14.19 -12.60 13.36
C ASP A 109 13.41 -11.33 13.01
N ILE A 110 12.66 -11.36 11.91
CA ILE A 110 11.85 -10.23 11.42
C ILE A 110 10.36 -10.55 11.46
N SER A 111 9.92 -11.21 12.50
CA SER A 111 8.55 -11.73 12.61
C SER A 111 7.55 -10.70 13.15
N ASP A 112 8.00 -9.58 13.68
CA ASP A 112 7.15 -8.55 14.30
C ASP A 112 7.53 -7.15 13.83
N TYR A 113 6.61 -6.20 13.96
CA TYR A 113 6.78 -4.84 13.49
C TYR A 113 5.91 -3.85 14.26
N THR A 114 6.20 -2.56 14.12
CA THR A 114 5.26 -1.48 14.42
C THR A 114 5.09 -0.57 13.22
N LEU A 115 3.86 -0.15 12.97
CA LEU A 115 3.52 0.88 11.99
C LEU A 115 2.93 2.09 12.70
N THR A 116 3.50 3.26 12.46
CA THR A 116 2.94 4.53 12.90
C THR A 116 2.67 5.40 11.69
N VAL A 117 1.49 6.01 11.62
CA VAL A 117 1.14 7.02 10.62
C VAL A 117 0.59 8.25 11.31
N SER A 118 0.90 9.42 10.80
CA SER A 118 0.44 10.69 11.31
C SER A 118 -0.09 11.59 10.21
N GLY A 119 -1.03 12.45 10.56
CA GLY A 119 -1.56 13.46 9.66
C GLY A 119 -1.93 14.73 10.43
N LYS A 120 -2.02 15.84 9.73
CA LYS A 120 -2.44 17.13 10.27
C LYS A 120 -3.63 17.67 9.50
N ALA A 121 -4.55 18.32 10.19
CA ALA A 121 -5.63 19.04 9.51
C ALA A 121 -5.05 20.14 8.61
N THR A 122 -5.56 20.25 7.39
CA THR A 122 -5.14 21.24 6.41
C THR A 122 -6.34 22.04 5.88
N GLN A 123 -6.06 23.21 5.27
CA GLN A 123 -7.02 23.99 4.50
C GLN A 123 -6.87 23.71 3.00
N GLU A 124 -5.87 22.93 2.61
CA GLU A 124 -5.68 22.52 1.23
C GLU A 124 -6.80 21.57 0.81
N GLU A 125 -7.20 21.66 -0.44
CA GLU A 125 -8.23 20.79 -0.99
C GLU A 125 -7.63 19.40 -1.26
N ALA A 126 -8.45 18.36 -1.06
CA ALA A 126 -8.06 17.03 -1.48
C ALA A 126 -7.97 16.98 -3.02
N PRO A 127 -7.04 16.23 -3.59
CA PRO A 127 -6.84 16.20 -5.03
C PRO A 127 -8.07 15.67 -5.76
N ALA A 128 -8.29 16.20 -6.97
CA ALA A 128 -9.42 15.80 -7.81
C ALA A 128 -9.34 14.34 -8.22
N ARG A 129 -10.37 13.58 -7.92
CA ARG A 129 -10.45 12.15 -8.26
C ARG A 129 -10.77 11.93 -9.73
N LEU A 130 -10.12 10.95 -10.32
CA LEU A 130 -10.44 10.39 -11.63
C LEU A 130 -11.11 9.03 -11.44
N ASP A 131 -11.93 8.63 -12.40
CA ASP A 131 -12.50 7.31 -12.38
C ASP A 131 -11.39 6.28 -12.59
N SER A 132 -11.37 5.24 -11.77
CA SER A 132 -10.39 4.16 -11.91
C SER A 132 -10.99 2.81 -11.57
N THR A 133 -10.44 1.77 -12.20
CA THR A 133 -10.75 0.37 -11.90
C THR A 133 -9.46 -0.43 -11.92
N ALA A 134 -9.33 -1.40 -11.02
CA ALA A 134 -8.19 -2.29 -10.96
C ALA A 134 -8.61 -3.73 -11.22
N ALA A 135 -7.78 -4.49 -11.90
CA ALA A 135 -7.95 -5.93 -12.14
C ALA A 135 -6.63 -6.65 -11.88
N TYR A 136 -6.69 -7.72 -11.08
CA TYR A 136 -5.58 -8.62 -10.84
C TYR A 136 -5.69 -9.83 -11.77
N GLY A 137 -4.56 -10.29 -12.30
CA GLY A 137 -4.50 -11.45 -13.17
C GLY A 137 -3.09 -11.77 -13.64
N VAL A 138 -3.00 -12.69 -14.61
CA VAL A 138 -1.74 -12.97 -15.32
C VAL A 138 -1.69 -12.08 -16.56
N GLY A 139 -0.61 -11.35 -16.69
CA GLY A 139 -0.31 -10.53 -17.87
C GLY A 139 1.02 -10.92 -18.48
N VAL A 140 1.42 -10.21 -19.53
CA VAL A 140 2.70 -10.40 -20.20
C VAL A 140 3.52 -9.13 -20.07
N ASN A 141 4.71 -9.24 -19.49
CA ASN A 141 5.61 -8.12 -19.32
C ASN A 141 6.23 -7.65 -20.66
N SER A 142 7.01 -6.58 -20.60
CA SER A 142 7.67 -6.03 -21.81
C SER A 142 8.70 -6.96 -22.45
N TRP A 143 9.10 -8.03 -21.77
CA TRP A 143 10.04 -9.04 -22.25
C TRP A 143 9.35 -10.27 -22.84
N GLY A 144 8.02 -10.36 -22.70
CA GLY A 144 7.21 -11.47 -23.20
C GLY A 144 7.01 -12.59 -22.19
N ASP A 145 7.38 -12.40 -20.93
CA ASP A 145 7.17 -13.39 -19.86
C ASP A 145 5.81 -13.18 -19.18
N GLU A 146 5.17 -14.29 -18.80
CA GLU A 146 3.93 -14.27 -18.02
C GLU A 146 4.24 -13.95 -16.55
N GLU A 147 3.57 -12.92 -16.01
CA GLU A 147 3.73 -12.47 -14.62
C GLU A 147 2.37 -12.17 -14.00
N GLN A 148 2.33 -12.22 -12.67
CA GLN A 148 1.18 -11.73 -11.92
C GLN A 148 1.19 -10.20 -11.95
N MET A 149 0.07 -9.62 -12.35
CA MET A 149 -0.04 -8.18 -12.57
C MET A 149 -1.34 -7.62 -12.00
N VAL A 150 -1.28 -6.34 -11.67
CA VAL A 150 -2.46 -5.50 -11.51
C VAL A 150 -2.50 -4.49 -12.65
N VAL A 151 -3.60 -4.45 -13.36
CA VAL A 151 -3.86 -3.45 -14.39
C VAL A 151 -4.86 -2.44 -13.85
N VAL A 152 -4.46 -1.19 -13.74
CA VAL A 152 -5.34 -0.10 -13.37
C VAL A 152 -5.71 0.71 -14.60
N THR A 153 -7.00 0.77 -14.90
CA THR A 153 -7.54 1.65 -15.95
C THR A 153 -7.97 2.96 -15.32
N ILE A 154 -7.35 4.06 -15.75
CA ILE A 154 -7.69 5.42 -15.33
C ILE A 154 -8.50 6.07 -16.44
N THR A 155 -9.66 6.62 -16.12
CA THR A 155 -10.51 7.35 -17.08
C THR A 155 -10.59 8.82 -16.68
N ASN A 156 -10.24 9.70 -17.60
CA ASN A 156 -10.39 11.11 -17.41
C ASN A 156 -11.86 11.53 -17.57
N ASN A 157 -12.53 11.70 -16.45
CA ASN A 157 -13.93 12.15 -16.39
C ASN A 157 -14.09 13.69 -16.36
N THR A 158 -12.99 14.43 -16.55
CA THR A 158 -13.01 15.90 -16.62
C THR A 158 -13.25 16.40 -18.05
N GLN A 159 -13.30 17.73 -18.23
CA GLN A 159 -13.51 18.36 -19.54
C GLN A 159 -12.19 18.72 -20.26
N GLU A 160 -11.06 18.60 -19.57
CA GLU A 160 -9.73 18.98 -20.07
C GLU A 160 -8.79 17.77 -20.09
N THR A 161 -7.68 17.87 -20.83
CA THR A 161 -6.63 16.84 -20.75
C THR A 161 -5.95 16.94 -19.39
N VAL A 162 -5.87 15.83 -18.67
CA VAL A 162 -5.14 15.71 -17.42
C VAL A 162 -3.77 15.09 -17.67
N TYR A 163 -2.77 15.48 -16.90
CA TYR A 163 -1.38 15.02 -16.99
C TYR A 163 -0.91 14.56 -15.61
N ASP A 164 0.11 13.72 -15.62
CA ASP A 164 0.83 13.32 -14.40
C ASP A 164 -0.11 12.79 -13.29
N CYS A 165 -1.10 11.98 -13.71
CA CYS A 165 -2.04 11.38 -12.76
C CYS A 165 -1.29 10.44 -11.82
N GLN A 166 -1.56 10.58 -10.54
CA GLN A 166 -1.16 9.62 -9.53
C GLN A 166 -2.17 8.48 -9.48
N VAL A 167 -1.69 7.28 -9.25
CA VAL A 167 -2.53 6.08 -9.12
C VAL A 167 -1.98 5.18 -8.03
N ALA A 168 -2.87 4.69 -7.18
CA ALA A 168 -2.55 3.62 -6.26
C ALA A 168 -3.60 2.52 -6.36
N PHE A 169 -3.22 1.30 -6.01
CA PHE A 169 -4.15 0.19 -5.89
C PHE A 169 -3.90 -0.58 -4.60
N ALA A 170 -4.90 -1.34 -4.19
CA ALA A 170 -4.82 -2.30 -3.11
C ALA A 170 -5.40 -3.65 -3.56
N LEU A 171 -4.73 -4.74 -3.20
CA LEU A 171 -5.22 -6.10 -3.37
C LEU A 171 -5.74 -6.65 -2.05
N TYR A 172 -6.85 -7.39 -2.14
CA TYR A 172 -7.46 -8.05 -1.00
C TYR A 172 -7.72 -9.52 -1.32
N ASP A 173 -7.67 -10.37 -0.30
CA ASP A 173 -8.11 -11.76 -0.40
C ASP A 173 -9.65 -11.88 -0.42
N ALA A 174 -10.14 -13.13 -0.44
CA ALA A 174 -11.57 -13.41 -0.47
C ALA A 174 -12.33 -13.02 0.82
N GLU A 175 -11.62 -12.89 1.92
CA GLU A 175 -12.12 -12.43 3.22
C GLU A 175 -12.05 -10.89 3.36
N GLY A 176 -11.52 -10.19 2.35
CA GLY A 176 -11.36 -8.75 2.34
C GLY A 176 -10.16 -8.26 3.15
N LYS A 177 -9.18 -9.13 3.42
CA LYS A 177 -7.94 -8.75 4.09
C LYS A 177 -6.99 -8.15 3.06
N LEU A 178 -6.37 -7.02 3.42
CA LEU A 178 -5.36 -6.34 2.62
C LEU A 178 -4.12 -7.24 2.42
N LEU A 179 -3.66 -7.37 1.19
CA LEU A 179 -2.47 -8.15 0.80
C LEU A 179 -1.32 -7.30 0.28
N LEU A 180 -1.63 -6.28 -0.52
CA LEU A 180 -0.65 -5.46 -1.22
C LEU A 180 -1.21 -4.07 -1.45
N VAL A 181 -0.36 -3.09 -1.37
CA VAL A 181 -0.56 -1.73 -1.89
C VAL A 181 0.64 -1.38 -2.75
N ASP A 182 0.39 -0.76 -3.90
CA ASP A 182 1.43 -0.14 -4.70
C ASP A 182 0.90 1.12 -5.39
N ALA A 183 1.80 1.99 -5.83
CA ALA A 183 1.46 3.26 -6.44
C ALA A 183 2.49 3.69 -7.47
N ASP A 184 2.02 4.39 -8.50
CA ASP A 184 2.84 4.97 -9.56
C ASP A 184 2.14 6.22 -10.11
N ASN A 185 2.73 6.83 -11.12
CA ASN A 185 2.13 7.94 -11.85
C ASN A 185 2.23 7.75 -13.37
N THR A 186 1.39 8.47 -14.11
CA THR A 186 1.35 8.37 -15.58
C THR A 186 2.39 9.25 -16.27
N TYR A 187 3.48 9.51 -15.70
CA TYR A 187 4.55 10.43 -16.01
C TYR A 187 4.56 10.97 -17.46
N ASN A 188 4.30 12.27 -17.65
CA ASN A 188 4.24 12.93 -18.97
C ASN A 188 3.17 12.38 -19.96
N VAL A 189 2.27 11.51 -19.52
CA VAL A 189 1.17 11.01 -20.32
C VAL A 189 -0.05 11.91 -20.12
N GLY A 190 -0.52 12.54 -21.22
CA GLY A 190 -1.77 13.28 -21.20
C GLY A 190 -2.94 12.35 -21.50
N ILE A 191 -3.96 12.36 -20.64
CA ILE A 191 -5.22 11.64 -20.84
C ILE A 191 -6.27 12.66 -21.30
N PRO A 192 -6.68 12.67 -22.58
CA PRO A 192 -7.72 13.57 -23.06
C PRO A 192 -9.06 13.34 -22.35
N ALA A 193 -9.92 14.36 -22.33
CA ALA A 193 -11.27 14.28 -21.78
C ALA A 193 -12.03 13.04 -22.32
N GLY A 194 -12.59 12.24 -21.42
CA GLY A 194 -13.34 11.02 -21.73
C GLY A 194 -12.51 9.84 -22.26
N GLN A 195 -11.18 9.94 -22.26
CA GLN A 195 -10.30 8.84 -22.65
C GLN A 195 -9.72 8.12 -21.41
N SER A 196 -9.19 6.93 -21.65
CA SER A 196 -8.58 6.10 -20.59
C SER A 196 -7.16 5.72 -20.94
N VAL A 197 -6.37 5.44 -19.90
CA VAL A 197 -5.04 4.85 -19.97
C VAL A 197 -4.96 3.67 -19.01
N GLU A 198 -4.14 2.69 -19.34
CA GLU A 198 -3.83 1.58 -18.42
C GLU A 198 -2.43 1.75 -17.85
N VAL A 199 -2.31 1.54 -16.54
CA VAL A 199 -1.05 1.44 -15.81
C VAL A 199 -0.93 0.01 -15.31
N GLN A 200 0.22 -0.62 -15.56
CA GLN A 200 0.47 -2.01 -15.21
C GLN A 200 1.50 -2.08 -14.09
N PHE A 201 1.18 -2.85 -13.07
CA PHE A 201 2.05 -3.13 -11.93
C PHE A 201 2.35 -4.63 -11.89
N THR A 202 3.61 -4.99 -11.90
CA THR A 202 4.03 -6.37 -11.66
C THR A 202 4.00 -6.66 -10.16
N VAL A 203 3.36 -7.75 -9.78
CA VAL A 203 3.41 -8.22 -8.39
C VAL A 203 4.76 -8.87 -8.14
N ASP A 204 5.42 -8.48 -7.05
CA ASP A 204 6.69 -9.06 -6.65
C ASP A 204 6.57 -10.57 -6.49
N GLU A 205 7.49 -11.33 -7.12
CA GLU A 205 7.45 -12.80 -7.17
C GLU A 205 7.65 -13.44 -5.79
N ASP A 206 8.42 -12.81 -4.92
CA ASP A 206 8.65 -13.28 -3.57
C ASP A 206 7.39 -13.09 -2.70
N LEU A 207 6.67 -11.97 -2.85
CA LEU A 207 5.36 -11.78 -2.21
C LEU A 207 4.33 -12.79 -2.71
N ALA A 208 4.28 -13.02 -4.03
CA ALA A 208 3.38 -14.01 -4.62
C ALA A 208 3.69 -15.43 -4.15
N ALA A 209 4.97 -15.76 -3.96
CA ALA A 209 5.39 -17.05 -3.41
C ALA A 209 4.95 -17.23 -1.96
N VAL A 210 5.07 -16.18 -1.12
CA VAL A 210 4.57 -16.21 0.26
C VAL A 210 3.06 -16.44 0.30
N TRP A 211 2.27 -15.78 -0.55
CA TRP A 211 0.83 -16.01 -0.63
C TRP A 211 0.49 -17.43 -1.04
N ALA A 212 1.20 -17.97 -2.04
CA ALA A 212 0.99 -19.35 -2.51
C ALA A 212 1.30 -20.39 -1.40
N GLU A 213 2.36 -20.18 -0.63
CA GLU A 213 2.70 -21.04 0.53
C GLU A 213 1.65 -20.99 1.63
N GLN A 214 1.00 -19.82 1.79
CA GLN A 214 -0.06 -19.61 2.78
C GLN A 214 -1.44 -20.05 2.27
N GLY A 215 -1.57 -20.43 1.00
CA GLY A 215 -2.85 -20.73 0.37
C GLY A 215 -3.75 -19.51 0.20
N VAL A 216 -3.16 -18.32 0.20
CA VAL A 216 -3.86 -17.04 0.00
C VAL A 216 -3.83 -16.69 -1.49
N THR A 217 -4.95 -16.18 -1.99
CA THR A 217 -5.05 -15.73 -3.39
C THR A 217 -5.74 -14.37 -3.42
N PRO A 218 -5.21 -13.38 -4.12
CA PRO A 218 -5.92 -12.12 -4.35
C PRO A 218 -7.26 -12.37 -5.03
N ALA A 219 -8.32 -11.74 -4.52
CA ALA A 219 -9.69 -11.91 -5.00
C ALA A 219 -10.29 -10.62 -5.54
N THR A 220 -9.94 -9.47 -4.95
CA THR A 220 -10.40 -8.15 -5.36
C THR A 220 -9.25 -7.16 -5.43
N ALA A 221 -9.38 -6.20 -6.35
CA ALA A 221 -8.49 -5.08 -6.47
C ALA A 221 -9.29 -3.78 -6.43
N GLU A 222 -8.87 -2.83 -5.61
CA GLU A 222 -9.41 -1.47 -5.57
C GLU A 222 -8.34 -0.50 -6.05
N SER A 223 -8.74 0.62 -6.61
CA SER A 223 -7.80 1.64 -7.06
C SER A 223 -8.29 3.05 -6.74
N VAL A 224 -7.35 3.95 -6.64
CA VAL A 224 -7.57 5.38 -6.57
C VAL A 224 -6.66 6.06 -7.58
N ALA A 225 -7.24 6.94 -8.41
CA ALA A 225 -6.50 7.80 -9.33
C ALA A 225 -6.89 9.24 -9.08
N TYR A 226 -5.92 10.15 -9.19
CA TYR A 226 -6.14 11.55 -8.91
C TYR A 226 -5.10 12.42 -9.61
N GLN A 227 -5.38 13.70 -9.71
CA GLN A 227 -4.46 14.72 -10.18
C GLN A 227 -4.10 15.63 -9.00
N ASP A 228 -2.81 15.79 -8.73
CA ASP A 228 -2.28 16.75 -7.75
C ASP A 228 -2.34 18.19 -8.27
#